data_c8ea56131648576d32eb3ff7ed6d697e
#
_entry.id   c8ea56131648576d32eb3ff7ed6d697e
#
_cell.length_a   1.000
_cell.length_b   1.000
_cell.length_c   1.000
_cell.angle_alpha   90.00
_cell.angle_beta   90.00
_cell.angle_gamma   90.00
#
_symmetry.space_group_name_H-M   'P 1'
#
loop_
_entity.id
_entity.type
_entity.pdbx_description
1 polymer ?
#
loop_
_entity_poly.entity_id
_entity_poly.type
_entity_poly.pdbx_seq_one_letter_code
_entity_poly.pdbx_strand_id
1 'polypeptide(L)'
;RQTTGDCVSHATRNGCDLTRAVEIDVEGDKESWIARGATEAIYGARGHGGQGMSCSRAAKFVSQVGGVLVRKNYPGVGDFSKYNGNMGARWGSRGLPDKVIDKADEHQIKTVSLVKTVEEARDALANGYGLSVCSSYGFSSKRDSKGFARKSGGWNHAMAWTACDDTGKEPAFLVQNSWGKFNSGGHPEWGPIPDGSFLIHADVAAGMLRQNGAYAFSDFNGFPPQKLPDYGFVDYL
;
A
#
# COMPACT_ATOMS: atom_id res chain seq x y z
N ARG A 1 8.86 -7.89 -6.49
CA ARG A 1 9.75 -7.91 -5.31
C ARG A 1 10.63 -6.68 -5.33
N GLN A 2 10.74 -5.96 -4.20
CA GLN A 2 11.68 -4.85 -4.04
C GLN A 2 13.13 -5.32 -4.18
N THR A 3 13.99 -4.45 -4.70
CA THR A 3 15.43 -4.72 -4.89
C THR A 3 16.32 -3.71 -4.17
N THR A 4 15.74 -2.74 -3.47
CA THR A 4 16.40 -1.69 -2.67
C THR A 4 15.56 -1.39 -1.43
N GLY A 5 15.96 -0.47 -0.55
CA GLY A 5 15.24 -0.11 0.68
C GLY A 5 13.97 0.73 0.43
N ASP A 6 13.15 0.39 -0.56
CA ASP A 6 11.97 1.13 -1.01
C ASP A 6 10.62 0.53 -0.56
N CYS A 7 10.62 -0.19 0.57
CA CYS A 7 9.41 -0.80 1.13
C CYS A 7 8.26 0.20 1.31
N VAL A 8 8.56 1.41 1.79
CA VAL A 8 7.57 2.47 1.97
C VAL A 8 6.89 2.82 0.66
N SER A 9 7.66 2.94 -0.44
CA SER A 9 7.11 3.25 -1.76
C SER A 9 6.23 2.12 -2.29
N HIS A 10 6.58 0.87 -2.01
CA HIS A 10 5.74 -0.28 -2.35
C HIS A 10 4.44 -0.29 -1.54
N ALA A 11 4.51 -0.03 -0.23
CA ALA A 11 3.34 0.03 0.64
C ALA A 11 2.41 1.17 0.24
N THR A 12 2.94 2.39 0.07
CA THR A 12 2.18 3.56 -0.35
C THR A 12 1.50 3.33 -1.70
N ARG A 13 2.25 2.83 -2.70
CA ARG A 13 1.71 2.52 -4.01
C ARG A 13 0.58 1.47 -3.96
N ASN A 14 0.74 0.39 -3.16
CA ASN A 14 -0.31 -0.62 -3.03
C ASN A 14 -1.57 -0.06 -2.36
N GLY A 15 -1.43 0.80 -1.35
CA GLY A 15 -2.58 1.49 -0.74
C GLY A 15 -3.30 2.39 -1.75
N CYS A 16 -2.56 3.18 -2.52
CA CYS A 16 -3.14 4.03 -3.57
C CYS A 16 -3.75 3.21 -4.72
N ASP A 17 -3.14 2.09 -5.10
CA ASP A 17 -3.69 1.21 -6.16
C ASP A 17 -5.05 0.62 -5.74
N LEU A 18 -5.22 0.25 -4.45
CA LEU A 18 -6.52 -0.21 -3.93
C LEU A 18 -7.56 0.89 -4.02
N THR A 19 -7.25 2.08 -3.50
CA THR A 19 -8.15 3.24 -3.55
C THR A 19 -8.62 3.54 -4.97
N ARG A 20 -7.69 3.56 -5.93
CA ARG A 20 -8.01 3.78 -7.34
C ARG A 20 -8.86 2.67 -7.96
N ALA A 21 -8.60 1.42 -7.58
CA ALA A 21 -9.42 0.31 -8.07
C ALA A 21 -10.88 0.45 -7.60
N VAL A 22 -11.10 0.88 -6.36
CA VAL A 22 -12.44 1.16 -5.82
C VAL A 22 -13.08 2.35 -6.55
N GLU A 23 -12.33 3.44 -6.77
CA GLU A 23 -12.83 4.61 -7.49
C GLU A 23 -13.28 4.27 -8.93
N ILE A 24 -12.50 3.45 -9.64
CA ILE A 24 -12.88 2.99 -10.99
C ILE A 24 -14.14 2.15 -10.95
N ASP A 25 -14.24 1.23 -9.99
CA ASP A 25 -15.36 0.29 -9.90
C ASP A 25 -16.65 0.93 -9.39
N VAL A 26 -16.55 1.80 -8.36
CA VAL A 26 -17.72 2.41 -7.71
C VAL A 26 -18.18 3.70 -8.40
N GLU A 27 -17.24 4.53 -8.83
CA GLU A 27 -17.52 5.84 -9.41
C GLU A 27 -17.52 5.83 -10.95
N GLY A 28 -17.08 4.74 -11.57
CA GLY A 28 -16.98 4.64 -13.04
C GLY A 28 -15.90 5.54 -13.64
N ASP A 29 -14.79 5.77 -12.92
CA ASP A 29 -13.67 6.58 -13.41
C ASP A 29 -12.96 5.89 -14.58
N LYS A 30 -12.11 6.65 -15.27
CA LYS A 30 -11.48 6.22 -16.52
C LYS A 30 -10.61 4.98 -16.30
N GLU A 31 -10.91 3.90 -17.05
CA GLU A 31 -10.15 2.65 -17.07
C GLU A 31 -8.64 2.82 -17.38
N SER A 32 -8.20 3.98 -17.89
CA SER A 32 -6.79 4.28 -18.13
C SER A 32 -5.92 4.21 -16.86
N TRP A 33 -6.53 4.15 -15.69
CA TRP A 33 -5.90 4.02 -14.38
C TRP A 33 -5.78 2.60 -13.84
N ILE A 34 -6.34 1.60 -14.49
CA ILE A 34 -6.30 0.18 -14.08
C ILE A 34 -4.86 -0.38 -13.99
N ALA A 35 -3.87 0.29 -14.55
CA ALA A 35 -2.51 -0.17 -14.46
C ALA A 35 -1.91 0.10 -13.07
N ARG A 36 -1.13 -0.88 -12.58
CA ARG A 36 -0.41 -0.80 -11.30
C ARG A 36 0.47 0.47 -11.21
N GLY A 37 0.50 1.12 -10.07
CA GLY A 37 1.33 2.28 -9.80
C GLY A 37 2.84 1.99 -9.84
N ALA A 38 3.65 3.02 -10.11
CA ALA A 38 5.10 2.98 -10.10
C ALA A 38 5.65 3.48 -8.75
N THR A 39 6.70 2.84 -8.24
CA THR A 39 7.30 3.16 -6.94
C THR A 39 8.46 4.14 -7.02
N GLU A 40 9.05 4.30 -8.20
CA GLU A 40 10.32 4.97 -8.43
C GLU A 40 10.28 6.46 -8.08
N ALA A 41 9.21 7.16 -8.47
CA ALA A 41 9.03 8.57 -8.14
C ALA A 41 8.84 8.77 -6.63
N ILE A 42 8.02 7.94 -6.00
CA ILE A 42 7.79 7.96 -4.55
C ILE A 42 9.13 7.77 -3.81
N TYR A 43 9.91 6.76 -4.18
CA TYR A 43 11.21 6.50 -3.54
C TYR A 43 12.24 7.57 -3.88
N GLY A 44 12.17 8.15 -5.08
CA GLY A 44 12.98 9.28 -5.51
C GLY A 44 12.79 10.54 -4.66
N ALA A 45 11.62 10.70 -4.06
CA ALA A 45 11.31 11.83 -3.19
C ALA A 45 11.92 11.74 -1.77
N ARG A 46 12.67 10.67 -1.43
CA ARG A 46 13.22 10.50 -0.05
C ARG A 46 14.25 11.57 0.34
N GLY A 47 14.99 12.17 -0.62
CA GLY A 47 15.83 13.34 -0.38
C GLY A 47 17.12 13.08 0.41
N HIS A 48 17.66 11.84 0.38
CA HIS A 48 18.94 11.48 1.00
C HIS A 48 19.59 10.27 0.33
N GLY A 49 20.89 10.08 0.53
CA GLY A 49 21.67 8.98 -0.08
C GLY A 49 21.48 7.60 0.57
N GLY A 50 20.93 7.55 1.79
CA GLY A 50 20.74 6.29 2.53
C GLY A 50 19.57 5.46 2.01
N GLN A 51 19.43 4.25 2.56
CA GLN A 51 18.28 3.37 2.32
C GLN A 51 17.07 3.79 3.17
N GLY A 52 15.88 3.38 2.76
CA GLY A 52 14.64 3.63 3.47
C GLY A 52 14.05 5.02 3.21
N MET A 53 12.85 5.22 3.73
CA MET A 53 12.05 6.44 3.65
C MET A 53 11.03 6.42 4.79
N SER A 54 10.59 7.56 5.30
CA SER A 54 9.46 7.58 6.25
C SER A 54 8.12 7.49 5.52
N CYS A 55 7.13 6.86 6.14
CA CYS A 55 5.76 6.82 5.60
C CYS A 55 5.17 8.22 5.45
N SER A 56 5.43 9.13 6.40
CA SER A 56 4.97 10.53 6.32
C SER A 56 5.51 11.27 5.09
N ARG A 57 6.77 11.03 4.73
CA ARG A 57 7.35 11.65 3.52
C ARG A 57 6.74 11.10 2.24
N ALA A 58 6.48 9.79 2.18
CA ALA A 58 5.78 9.19 1.04
C ALA A 58 4.34 9.71 0.93
N ALA A 59 3.62 9.76 2.05
CA ALA A 59 2.27 10.32 2.12
C ALA A 59 2.23 11.77 1.62
N LYS A 60 3.16 12.61 2.11
CA LYS A 60 3.28 14.00 1.64
C LYS A 60 3.60 14.08 0.14
N PHE A 61 4.48 13.23 -0.36
CA PHE A 61 4.81 13.24 -1.79
C PHE A 61 3.59 12.95 -2.66
N VAL A 62 2.84 11.88 -2.37
CA VAL A 62 1.72 11.48 -3.22
C VAL A 62 0.52 12.43 -3.17
N SER A 63 0.44 13.31 -2.14
CA SER A 63 -0.71 14.21 -1.94
C SER A 63 -0.41 15.71 -2.10
N GLN A 64 0.85 16.15 -2.07
CA GLN A 64 1.19 17.57 -2.02
C GLN A 64 2.31 18.01 -2.97
N VAL A 65 3.09 17.08 -3.52
CA VAL A 65 4.29 17.40 -4.30
C VAL A 65 4.24 16.76 -5.68
N GLY A 66 3.76 15.54 -5.74
CA GLY A 66 3.59 14.73 -6.94
C GLY A 66 2.39 13.83 -6.75
N GLY A 67 2.49 12.59 -7.20
CA GLY A 67 1.42 11.60 -7.11
C GLY A 67 1.95 10.20 -7.37
N VAL A 68 1.08 9.29 -7.80
CA VAL A 68 1.46 7.92 -8.12
C VAL A 68 1.35 7.69 -9.63
N LEU A 69 2.49 7.71 -10.33
CA LEU A 69 2.55 7.38 -11.75
C LEU A 69 2.10 5.95 -12.01
N VAL A 70 1.39 5.74 -13.11
CA VAL A 70 0.99 4.41 -13.58
C VAL A 70 2.18 3.73 -14.27
N ARG A 71 2.27 2.40 -14.16
CA ARG A 71 3.28 1.58 -14.84
C ARG A 71 3.12 1.63 -16.36
N LYS A 72 3.80 2.59 -17.00
CA LYS A 72 3.92 2.72 -18.47
C LYS A 72 5.16 3.52 -18.84
N ASN A 73 5.46 3.60 -20.12
CA ASN A 73 6.41 4.56 -20.65
C ASN A 73 5.73 5.92 -20.80
N TYR A 74 6.38 6.97 -20.28
CA TYR A 74 5.98 8.37 -20.46
C TYR A 74 7.03 9.06 -21.37
N PRO A 75 6.74 9.25 -22.68
CA PRO A 75 7.70 9.87 -23.61
C PRO A 75 8.22 11.22 -23.09
N GLY A 76 9.53 11.41 -23.15
CA GLY A 76 10.18 12.62 -22.64
C GLY A 76 10.36 12.70 -21.11
N VAL A 77 9.68 11.87 -20.32
CA VAL A 77 9.76 11.82 -18.85
C VAL A 77 10.60 10.66 -18.37
N GLY A 78 10.19 9.44 -18.70
CA GLY A 78 10.88 8.21 -18.32
C GLY A 78 10.07 6.95 -18.57
N ASP A 79 10.74 5.80 -18.63
CA ASP A 79 10.10 4.50 -18.76
C ASP A 79 9.90 3.87 -17.38
N PHE A 80 8.63 3.77 -16.97
CA PHE A 80 8.19 3.15 -15.72
C PHE A 80 7.46 1.82 -15.97
N SER A 81 7.46 1.30 -17.19
CA SER A 81 6.75 0.06 -17.55
C SER A 81 7.21 -1.14 -16.73
N LYS A 82 8.48 -1.14 -16.32
CA LYS A 82 9.07 -2.16 -15.44
C LYS A 82 9.65 -1.52 -14.18
N TYR A 83 9.55 -2.23 -13.06
CA TYR A 83 10.14 -1.80 -11.79
C TYR A 83 11.66 -1.65 -11.90
N ASN A 84 12.16 -0.48 -11.46
CA ASN A 84 13.58 -0.15 -11.44
C ASN A 84 13.97 0.52 -10.11
N GLY A 85 14.27 -0.29 -9.10
CA GLY A 85 14.68 0.20 -7.77
C GLY A 85 15.93 1.08 -7.79
N ASN A 86 16.87 0.84 -8.73
CA ASN A 86 18.08 1.64 -8.88
C ASN A 86 17.77 3.06 -9.38
N MET A 87 16.77 3.22 -10.24
CA MET A 87 16.31 4.54 -10.71
C MET A 87 15.78 5.36 -9.55
N GLY A 88 14.85 4.82 -8.76
CA GLY A 88 14.33 5.48 -7.56
C GLY A 88 15.42 5.76 -6.52
N ALA A 89 16.35 4.81 -6.31
CA ALA A 89 17.47 5.00 -5.40
C ALA A 89 18.38 6.16 -5.82
N ARG A 90 18.71 6.27 -7.10
CA ARG A 90 19.51 7.37 -7.64
C ARG A 90 18.83 8.71 -7.50
N TRP A 91 17.55 8.80 -7.81
CA TRP A 91 16.78 10.04 -7.65
C TRP A 91 16.67 10.48 -6.18
N GLY A 92 16.51 9.54 -5.27
CA GLY A 92 16.47 9.87 -3.85
C GLY A 92 17.75 10.49 -3.30
N SER A 93 18.92 10.16 -3.88
CA SER A 93 20.21 10.71 -3.48
C SER A 93 20.62 11.97 -4.26
N ARG A 94 20.13 12.13 -5.50
CA ARG A 94 20.55 13.22 -6.41
C ARG A 94 19.46 14.27 -6.68
N GLY A 95 18.24 14.01 -6.23
CA GLY A 95 17.05 14.77 -6.55
C GLY A 95 16.18 14.06 -7.59
N LEU A 96 14.87 14.14 -7.38
CA LEU A 96 13.88 13.71 -8.35
C LEU A 96 13.79 14.75 -9.47
N PRO A 97 13.86 14.36 -10.76
CA PRO A 97 13.76 15.32 -11.87
C PRO A 97 12.42 16.05 -11.89
N ASP A 98 12.40 17.37 -12.13
CA ASP A 98 11.19 18.19 -12.15
C ASP A 98 10.12 17.62 -13.09
N LYS A 99 10.50 17.22 -14.32
CA LYS A 99 9.60 16.60 -15.29
C LYS A 99 8.90 15.32 -14.78
N VAL A 100 9.51 14.61 -13.81
CA VAL A 100 8.89 13.44 -13.16
C VAL A 100 7.92 13.90 -12.08
N ILE A 101 8.27 14.96 -11.35
CA ILE A 101 7.39 15.58 -10.36
C ILE A 101 6.14 16.12 -11.06
N ASP A 102 6.32 16.96 -12.10
CA ASP A 102 5.22 17.57 -12.87
C ASP A 102 4.28 16.49 -13.44
N LYS A 103 4.85 15.39 -13.96
CA LYS A 103 4.04 14.28 -14.48
C LYS A 103 3.32 13.50 -13.38
N ALA A 104 3.95 13.34 -12.23
CA ALA A 104 3.32 12.67 -11.08
C ALA A 104 2.22 13.53 -10.46
N ASP A 105 2.35 14.86 -10.49
CA ASP A 105 1.37 15.83 -9.99
C ASP A 105 -0.01 15.70 -10.66
N GLU A 106 -0.05 15.27 -11.92
CA GLU A 106 -1.30 14.95 -12.62
C GLU A 106 -2.08 13.78 -11.94
N HIS A 107 -1.48 13.11 -10.97
CA HIS A 107 -1.94 11.87 -10.36
C HIS A 107 -1.87 11.91 -8.82
N GLN A 108 -2.13 13.07 -8.25
CA GLN A 108 -2.16 13.28 -6.80
C GLN A 108 -3.29 12.51 -6.13
N ILE A 109 -3.00 12.01 -4.95
CA ILE A 109 -4.01 11.52 -4.00
C ILE A 109 -4.62 12.73 -3.29
N LYS A 110 -5.94 12.89 -3.35
CA LYS A 110 -6.63 14.10 -2.84
C LYS A 110 -6.61 14.21 -1.32
N THR A 111 -6.74 13.08 -0.62
CA THR A 111 -6.77 13.07 0.84
C THR A 111 -5.87 11.98 1.40
N VAL A 112 -5.07 12.35 2.40
CA VAL A 112 -4.24 11.43 3.16
C VAL A 112 -4.46 11.69 4.65
N SER A 113 -4.72 10.64 5.42
CA SER A 113 -4.93 10.73 6.86
C SER A 113 -4.03 9.80 7.64
N LEU A 114 -3.54 10.26 8.80
CA LEU A 114 -2.85 9.42 9.76
C LEU A 114 -3.88 8.54 10.49
N VAL A 115 -3.67 7.23 10.45
CA VAL A 115 -4.50 6.22 11.09
C VAL A 115 -3.84 5.78 12.39
N LYS A 116 -4.57 5.80 13.50
CA LYS A 116 -4.03 5.55 14.84
C LYS A 116 -4.70 4.39 15.57
N THR A 117 -5.92 4.05 15.21
CA THR A 117 -6.70 3.01 15.87
C THR A 117 -7.10 1.89 14.91
N VAL A 118 -7.46 0.75 15.49
CA VAL A 118 -7.96 -0.41 14.73
C VAL A 118 -9.28 -0.06 14.04
N GLU A 119 -10.14 0.71 14.71
CA GLU A 119 -11.43 1.16 14.19
C GLU A 119 -11.23 2.05 12.95
N GLU A 120 -10.34 3.05 13.04
CA GLU A 120 -10.02 3.90 11.89
C GLU A 120 -9.46 3.09 10.71
N ALA A 121 -8.58 2.11 10.98
CA ALA A 121 -8.02 1.25 9.93
C ALA A 121 -9.09 0.38 9.29
N ARG A 122 -9.98 -0.21 10.10
CA ARG A 122 -11.10 -1.03 9.65
C ARG A 122 -12.06 -0.21 8.80
N ASP A 123 -12.46 0.97 9.29
CA ASP A 123 -13.40 1.84 8.59
C ASP A 123 -12.83 2.31 7.25
N ALA A 124 -11.54 2.63 7.18
CA ALA A 124 -10.88 2.95 5.92
C ALA A 124 -10.92 1.78 4.94
N LEU A 125 -10.51 0.59 5.36
CA LEU A 125 -10.44 -0.60 4.50
C LEU A 125 -11.82 -1.09 4.06
N ALA A 126 -12.81 -1.06 4.97
CA ALA A 126 -14.20 -1.42 4.65
C ALA A 126 -14.85 -0.49 3.61
N ASN A 127 -14.32 0.72 3.46
CA ASN A 127 -14.73 1.67 2.43
C ASN A 127 -13.77 1.69 1.22
N GLY A 128 -12.87 0.71 1.09
CA GLY A 128 -11.96 0.57 -0.04
C GLY A 128 -10.74 1.49 -0.02
N TYR A 129 -10.45 2.16 1.09
CA TYR A 129 -9.28 3.02 1.24
C TYR A 129 -8.08 2.23 1.73
N GLY A 130 -7.06 2.09 0.89
CA GLY A 130 -5.85 1.34 1.21
C GLY A 130 -4.94 2.08 2.18
N LEU A 131 -4.15 1.32 2.98
CA LEU A 131 -3.21 1.87 3.94
C LEU A 131 -1.76 1.53 3.59
N SER A 132 -0.86 2.45 3.94
CA SER A 132 0.59 2.20 4.06
C SER A 132 0.98 2.24 5.52
N VAL A 133 1.55 1.18 6.07
CA VAL A 133 1.86 1.04 7.49
C VAL A 133 3.35 0.80 7.70
N CYS A 134 4.04 1.79 8.23
CA CYS A 134 5.41 1.70 8.75
C CYS A 134 5.39 1.18 10.18
N SER A 135 6.14 0.13 10.47
CA SER A 135 6.29 -0.34 11.84
C SER A 135 7.63 -1.03 12.08
N SER A 136 7.95 -1.24 13.37
CA SER A 136 9.09 -2.04 13.79
C SER A 136 8.77 -3.53 13.93
N TYR A 137 7.55 -3.98 13.61
CA TYR A 137 7.14 -5.37 13.78
C TYR A 137 7.62 -6.24 12.62
N GLY A 138 8.27 -7.36 12.95
CA GLY A 138 8.61 -8.44 12.04
C GLY A 138 7.60 -9.59 12.14
N PHE A 139 7.57 -10.44 11.10
CA PHE A 139 6.63 -11.56 10.99
C PHE A 139 7.30 -12.82 10.47
N SER A 140 6.75 -13.97 10.80
CA SER A 140 7.20 -15.26 10.27
C SER A 140 7.08 -15.32 8.74
N SER A 141 7.99 -16.05 8.09
CA SER A 141 7.94 -16.32 6.66
C SER A 141 6.84 -17.30 6.26
N LYS A 142 6.29 -18.02 7.23
CA LYS A 142 5.19 -18.99 7.05
C LYS A 142 3.92 -18.47 7.67
N ARG A 143 2.81 -18.62 6.95
CA ARG A 143 1.45 -18.48 7.45
C ARG A 143 1.01 -19.78 8.11
N ASP A 144 0.16 -19.68 9.10
CA ASP A 144 -0.56 -20.84 9.64
C ASP A 144 -1.67 -21.33 8.69
N SER A 145 -2.43 -22.33 9.10
CA SER A 145 -3.51 -22.89 8.27
C SER A 145 -4.63 -21.90 7.94
N LYS A 146 -4.80 -20.85 8.74
CA LYS A 146 -5.80 -19.78 8.56
C LYS A 146 -5.25 -18.54 7.85
N GLY A 147 -3.99 -18.54 7.42
CA GLY A 147 -3.37 -17.43 6.70
C GLY A 147 -2.68 -16.38 7.58
N PHE A 148 -2.60 -16.56 8.90
CA PHE A 148 -1.92 -15.62 9.80
C PHE A 148 -0.40 -15.81 9.81
N ALA A 149 0.34 -14.70 9.77
CA ALA A 149 1.77 -14.70 10.06
C ALA A 149 1.99 -14.28 11.52
N ARG A 150 2.71 -15.11 12.28
CA ARG A 150 3.06 -14.81 13.67
C ARG A 150 4.05 -13.64 13.74
N LYS A 151 3.81 -12.70 14.66
CA LYS A 151 4.81 -11.68 15.00
C LYS A 151 6.12 -12.34 15.39
N SER A 152 7.23 -11.91 14.77
CA SER A 152 8.55 -12.51 14.96
C SER A 152 9.66 -11.52 14.65
N GLY A 153 10.50 -11.23 15.64
CA GLY A 153 11.58 -10.26 15.50
C GLY A 153 11.10 -8.82 15.30
N GLY A 154 12.04 -7.98 14.86
CA GLY A 154 11.80 -6.57 14.56
C GLY A 154 12.30 -6.20 13.16
N TRP A 155 11.50 -5.46 12.41
CA TRP A 155 11.84 -4.91 11.11
C TRP A 155 11.60 -3.41 11.10
N ASN A 156 12.48 -2.64 10.48
CA ASN A 156 12.17 -1.28 10.06
C ASN A 156 11.58 -1.38 8.65
N HIS A 157 10.26 -1.61 8.56
CA HIS A 157 9.62 -2.00 7.31
C HIS A 157 8.25 -1.35 7.14
N ALA A 158 7.84 -1.21 5.89
CA ALA A 158 6.51 -0.75 5.54
C ALA A 158 5.79 -1.80 4.70
N MET A 159 4.52 -2.00 5.01
CA MET A 159 3.64 -2.93 4.30
C MET A 159 2.29 -2.27 4.04
N ALA A 160 1.64 -2.63 2.93
CA ALA A 160 0.28 -2.17 2.68
C ALA A 160 -0.72 -3.03 3.43
N TRP A 161 -1.79 -2.41 3.93
CA TRP A 161 -2.98 -3.13 4.37
C TRP A 161 -4.08 -2.90 3.33
N THR A 162 -4.74 -3.97 2.90
CA THR A 162 -5.61 -3.95 1.72
C THR A 162 -7.00 -4.52 1.95
N ALA A 163 -7.24 -5.16 3.08
CA ALA A 163 -8.55 -5.63 3.50
C ALA A 163 -8.61 -5.81 5.01
N CYS A 164 -9.82 -5.90 5.56
CA CYS A 164 -10.08 -6.36 6.91
C CYS A 164 -11.14 -7.45 6.87
N ASP A 165 -11.13 -8.33 7.87
CA ASP A 165 -12.12 -9.38 8.07
C ASP A 165 -12.64 -9.31 9.51
N ASP A 166 -13.88 -8.90 9.67
CA ASP A 166 -14.59 -8.83 10.95
C ASP A 166 -15.65 -9.94 11.07
N THR A 167 -15.78 -10.82 10.07
CA THR A 167 -16.82 -11.86 10.02
C THR A 167 -16.47 -13.06 10.89
N GLY A 168 -15.18 -13.26 11.15
CA GLY A 168 -14.65 -14.34 11.98
C GLY A 168 -14.65 -14.02 13.48
N LYS A 169 -14.34 -15.05 14.28
CA LYS A 169 -14.09 -14.87 15.73
C LYS A 169 -12.82 -14.09 16.04
N GLU A 170 -11.96 -13.90 15.06
CA GLU A 170 -10.65 -13.29 15.17
C GLU A 170 -10.54 -12.16 14.13
N PRO A 171 -10.96 -10.91 14.48
CA PRO A 171 -10.81 -9.79 13.56
C PRO A 171 -9.38 -9.65 13.03
N ALA A 172 -9.24 -9.49 11.73
CA ALA A 172 -7.97 -9.57 11.03
C ALA A 172 -7.79 -8.47 9.99
N PHE A 173 -6.53 -8.18 9.66
CA PHE A 173 -6.15 -7.31 8.55
C PHE A 173 -5.30 -8.07 7.55
N LEU A 174 -5.59 -7.90 6.25
CA LEU A 174 -4.77 -8.43 5.17
C LEU A 174 -3.61 -7.48 4.88
N VAL A 175 -2.41 -7.99 5.06
CA VAL A 175 -1.14 -7.28 4.87
C VAL A 175 -0.46 -7.78 3.59
N GLN A 176 0.03 -6.86 2.77
CA GLN A 176 0.85 -7.14 1.59
C GLN A 176 2.29 -6.70 1.80
N ASN A 177 3.22 -7.65 1.74
CA ASN A 177 4.65 -7.44 1.82
C ASN A 177 5.26 -7.26 0.42
N SER A 178 6.38 -6.57 0.33
CA SER A 178 7.13 -6.32 -0.92
C SER A 178 8.29 -7.29 -1.18
N TRP A 179 8.43 -8.35 -0.37
CA TRP A 179 9.54 -9.31 -0.46
C TRP A 179 9.24 -10.56 -1.31
N GLY A 180 8.28 -10.47 -2.23
CA GLY A 180 7.87 -11.60 -3.08
C GLY A 180 7.20 -12.69 -2.25
N LYS A 181 7.64 -13.94 -2.39
CA LYS A 181 7.03 -15.11 -1.72
C LYS A 181 7.45 -15.30 -0.25
N PHE A 182 7.97 -14.27 0.43
CA PHE A 182 8.47 -14.42 1.79
C PHE A 182 7.39 -14.94 2.76
N ASN A 183 6.19 -14.36 2.73
CA ASN A 183 5.06 -14.86 3.53
C ASN A 183 4.21 -15.81 2.67
N SER A 184 4.23 -17.11 2.98
CA SER A 184 3.54 -18.15 2.22
C SER A 184 2.99 -19.25 3.14
N GLY A 185 2.04 -20.05 2.66
CA GLY A 185 1.45 -21.17 3.43
C GLY A 185 -0.06 -21.14 3.40
N GLY A 186 -0.73 -21.39 4.53
CA GLY A 186 -2.18 -21.49 4.65
C GLY A 186 -2.95 -20.26 4.19
N HIS A 187 -4.27 -20.42 4.09
CA HIS A 187 -5.18 -19.40 3.58
C HIS A 187 -6.37 -19.21 4.52
N PRO A 188 -6.98 -18.03 4.60
CA PRO A 188 -8.22 -17.82 5.31
C PRO A 188 -9.37 -18.64 4.69
N GLU A 189 -10.44 -18.83 5.46
CA GLU A 189 -11.60 -19.60 5.05
C GLU A 189 -12.34 -18.99 3.84
N TRP A 190 -12.31 -17.67 3.72
CA TRP A 190 -12.95 -16.95 2.60
C TRP A 190 -12.20 -17.05 1.26
N GLY A 191 -11.04 -17.67 1.22
CA GLY A 191 -10.34 -17.95 -0.05
C GLY A 191 -8.82 -17.77 -0.02
N PRO A 192 -8.15 -18.10 -1.13
CA PRO A 192 -6.71 -18.05 -1.22
C PRO A 192 -6.20 -16.61 -1.27
N ILE A 193 -5.17 -16.30 -0.49
CA ILE A 193 -4.40 -15.06 -0.57
C ILE A 193 -3.05 -15.29 -1.24
N PRO A 194 -2.53 -14.33 -2.03
CA PRO A 194 -1.28 -14.51 -2.76
C PRO A 194 -0.08 -14.65 -1.81
N ASP A 195 0.97 -15.33 -2.28
CA ASP A 195 2.26 -15.33 -1.61
C ASP A 195 2.80 -13.89 -1.46
N GLY A 196 3.37 -13.60 -0.30
CA GLY A 196 3.77 -12.26 0.09
C GLY A 196 2.68 -11.47 0.81
N SER A 197 1.45 -12.03 0.90
CA SER A 197 0.39 -11.51 1.76
C SER A 197 0.18 -12.41 2.96
N PHE A 198 -0.39 -11.87 4.04
CA PHE A 198 -0.71 -12.60 5.26
C PHE A 198 -1.72 -11.84 6.11
N LEU A 199 -2.40 -12.55 7.00
CA LEU A 199 -3.27 -11.94 7.99
C LEU A 199 -2.51 -11.61 9.28
N ILE A 200 -2.93 -10.55 9.95
CA ILE A 200 -2.53 -10.20 11.31
C ILE A 200 -3.76 -10.00 12.18
N HIS A 201 -3.68 -10.39 13.44
CA HIS A 201 -4.74 -10.15 14.42
C HIS A 201 -4.86 -8.66 14.79
N ALA A 202 -6.04 -8.23 15.22
CA ALA A 202 -6.32 -6.84 15.54
C ALA A 202 -5.46 -6.27 16.69
N ASP A 203 -5.07 -7.09 17.67
CA ASP A 203 -4.16 -6.69 18.76
C ASP A 203 -2.74 -6.38 18.26
N VAL A 204 -2.25 -7.18 17.29
CA VAL A 204 -0.96 -6.93 16.61
C VAL A 204 -1.07 -5.64 15.79
N ALA A 205 -2.17 -5.48 15.04
CA ALA A 205 -2.48 -4.28 14.29
C ALA A 205 -2.48 -3.02 15.18
N ALA A 206 -3.15 -3.06 16.33
CA ALA A 206 -3.16 -1.99 17.31
C ALA A 206 -1.74 -1.60 17.76
N GLY A 207 -0.86 -2.59 17.96
CA GLY A 207 0.53 -2.34 18.30
C GLY A 207 1.34 -1.65 17.20
N MET A 208 1.05 -1.95 15.93
CA MET A 208 1.67 -1.28 14.78
C MET A 208 1.16 0.16 14.63
N LEU A 209 -0.15 0.38 14.75
CA LEU A 209 -0.79 1.69 14.59
C LEU A 209 -0.32 2.70 15.66
N ARG A 210 -0.11 2.25 16.90
CA ARG A 210 0.47 3.10 17.98
C ARG A 210 1.85 3.66 17.67
N GLN A 211 2.54 3.18 16.63
CA GLN A 211 3.83 3.74 16.21
C GLN A 211 3.69 4.98 15.32
N ASN A 212 2.45 5.45 15.05
CA ASN A 212 2.14 6.66 14.29
C ASN A 212 2.76 6.69 12.87
N GLY A 213 2.85 5.53 12.22
CA GLY A 213 3.40 5.35 10.88
C GLY A 213 2.40 4.85 9.84
N ALA A 214 1.10 4.90 10.11
CA ALA A 214 0.06 4.38 9.23
C ALA A 214 -0.71 5.52 8.55
N TYR A 215 -0.87 5.45 7.22
CA TYR A 215 -1.57 6.46 6.42
C TYR A 215 -2.57 5.78 5.50
N ALA A 216 -3.82 6.27 5.51
CA ALA A 216 -4.86 5.93 4.56
C ALA A 216 -4.88 6.93 3.41
N PHE A 217 -5.31 6.47 2.23
CA PHE A 217 -5.33 7.23 1.00
C PHE A 217 -6.74 7.27 0.43
N SER A 218 -7.16 8.45 -0.08
CA SER A 218 -8.43 8.65 -0.76
C SER A 218 -8.25 9.58 -1.96
N ASP A 219 -8.81 9.24 -3.10
CA ASP A 219 -8.89 10.12 -4.27
C ASP A 219 -10.12 11.04 -4.23
N PHE A 220 -10.87 11.01 -3.13
CA PHE A 220 -11.97 11.93 -2.83
C PHE A 220 -11.54 13.04 -1.86
N ASN A 221 -12.34 14.10 -1.76
CA ASN A 221 -12.21 15.08 -0.69
C ASN A 221 -12.70 14.45 0.63
N GLY A 222 -11.78 14.14 1.52
CA GLY A 222 -12.05 13.38 2.74
C GLY A 222 -12.08 11.86 2.49
N PHE A 223 -12.86 11.16 3.32
CA PHE A 223 -13.07 9.71 3.26
C PHE A 223 -14.59 9.44 3.26
N PRO A 224 -15.31 9.75 2.17
CA PRO A 224 -16.74 9.49 2.12
C PRO A 224 -17.02 7.99 2.23
N PRO A 225 -18.09 7.58 2.93
CA PRO A 225 -18.50 6.19 2.99
C PRO A 225 -18.79 5.65 1.60
N GLN A 226 -18.23 4.50 1.26
CA GLN A 226 -18.43 3.81 -0.01
C GLN A 226 -19.28 2.56 0.21
N LYS A 227 -20.26 2.34 -0.66
CA LYS A 227 -20.95 1.06 -0.73
C LYS A 227 -20.21 0.18 -1.73
N LEU A 228 -19.26 -0.61 -1.22
CA LEU A 228 -18.56 -1.58 -2.07
C LEU A 228 -19.56 -2.61 -2.60
N PRO A 229 -19.41 -3.06 -3.86
CA PRO A 229 -20.20 -4.16 -4.38
C PRO A 229 -20.00 -5.42 -3.53
N ASP A 230 -21.09 -6.05 -3.15
CA ASP A 230 -21.02 -7.39 -2.60
C ASP A 230 -20.82 -8.34 -3.79
N TYR A 231 -19.60 -8.75 -4.01
CA TYR A 231 -19.25 -9.68 -5.09
C TYR A 231 -19.73 -11.11 -4.82
N GLY A 232 -20.50 -11.34 -3.74
CA GLY A 232 -21.24 -12.57 -3.47
C GLY A 232 -20.45 -13.84 -3.78
N PHE A 233 -19.29 -14.00 -3.15
CA PHE A 233 -18.49 -15.24 -3.32
C PHE A 233 -19.25 -16.52 -2.94
N VAL A 234 -20.49 -16.39 -2.47
CA VAL A 234 -21.34 -17.51 -2.03
C VAL A 234 -22.15 -18.11 -3.19
N ASP A 235 -22.31 -17.43 -4.31
CA ASP A 235 -23.20 -17.89 -5.39
C ASP A 235 -22.51 -18.77 -6.46
N TYR A 236 -21.26 -19.18 -6.24
CA TYR A 236 -20.50 -20.02 -7.18
C TYR A 236 -20.03 -21.35 -6.58
N LEU A 237 -20.68 -21.84 -5.53
CA LEU A 237 -20.44 -23.20 -4.98
C LEU A 237 -21.62 -24.12 -5.30
#